data_ae007dc08700969c59601385e5681d79
#
_entry.id   ae007dc08700969c59601385e5681d79
#
_cell.length_a   1.000
_cell.length_b   1.000
_cell.length_c   1.000
_cell.angle_alpha   90.00
_cell.angle_beta   90.00
_cell.angle_gamma   90.00
#
_symmetry.space_group_name_H-M   'P 1'
#
loop_
_entity.id
_entity.type
_entity.pdbx_description
1 polymer ?
#
loop_
_entity_poly.entity_id
_entity_poly.type
_entity_poly.pdbx_seq_one_letter_code
_entity_poly.pdbx_strand_id
1 'polypeptide(L)'
;MLSVTDRIKTVSQPQNGYVPKMLFSFERYEDCKELKPVKSALASIQGLAVDYLSRFILSGDKMKSFNISLLGAAKVDEVYESDEATKNVLSLLEHVTGLNRESAINVCKIVCYDTAYRAGLKYYQSPDETSFEDNLFDNVLILTERTLILLKDIGTIINDGLTFEGGYTKLVSSGDIDYLTVDTLIDLKVSKDDFSTKWSLQ
;
A
#
# COMPACT_ATOMS: atom_id res chain seq x y z
N MET A 1 8.95 5.46 -23.06
CA MET A 1 7.71 5.98 -22.46
C MET A 1 7.93 6.07 -20.97
N LEU A 2 7.21 6.96 -20.28
CA LEU A 2 7.38 7.22 -18.86
C LEU A 2 6.21 6.58 -18.09
N SER A 3 6.41 6.23 -16.81
CA SER A 3 5.29 5.93 -15.92
C SER A 3 4.42 7.18 -15.72
N VAL A 4 3.19 7.01 -15.19
CA VAL A 4 2.32 8.15 -14.84
C VAL A 4 3.08 9.11 -13.91
N THR A 5 3.69 8.60 -12.86
CA THR A 5 4.44 9.39 -11.87
C THR A 5 5.60 10.16 -12.51
N ASP A 6 6.37 9.53 -13.41
CA ASP A 6 7.49 10.20 -14.08
C ASP A 6 6.99 11.23 -15.11
N ARG A 7 5.86 10.95 -15.76
CA ARG A 7 5.25 11.92 -16.68
C ARG A 7 4.79 13.18 -15.95
N ILE A 8 4.14 13.01 -14.80
CA ILE A 8 3.67 14.13 -13.96
C ILE A 8 4.85 15.03 -13.56
N LYS A 9 6.01 14.47 -13.20
CA LYS A 9 7.22 15.24 -12.87
C LYS A 9 7.74 16.10 -14.03
N THR A 10 7.42 15.73 -15.26
CA THR A 10 7.85 16.48 -16.46
C THR A 10 6.88 17.57 -16.88
N VAL A 11 5.70 17.66 -16.26
CA VAL A 11 4.68 18.67 -16.54
C VAL A 11 4.79 19.80 -15.54
N SER A 12 4.90 21.05 -16.02
CA SER A 12 4.90 22.21 -15.15
C SER A 12 3.56 22.33 -14.43
N GLN A 13 3.61 22.33 -13.10
CA GLN A 13 2.43 22.50 -12.26
C GLN A 13 2.13 24.00 -12.07
N PRO A 14 0.87 24.43 -12.12
CA PRO A 14 0.48 25.76 -11.66
C PRO A 14 0.90 25.98 -10.20
N GLN A 15 1.13 27.23 -9.79
CA GLN A 15 1.61 27.56 -8.43
C GLN A 15 0.78 26.95 -7.29
N ASN A 16 -0.53 26.73 -7.52
CA ASN A 16 -1.47 26.15 -6.55
C ASN A 16 -2.00 24.77 -6.97
N GLY A 17 -1.31 24.05 -7.88
CA GLY A 17 -1.81 22.82 -8.49
C GLY A 17 -2.93 23.05 -9.51
N TYR A 18 -3.36 21.98 -10.18
CA TYR A 18 -4.45 22.04 -11.17
C TYR A 18 -5.84 22.14 -10.55
N VAL A 19 -5.97 21.63 -9.33
CA VAL A 19 -7.25 21.65 -8.61
C VAL A 19 -7.08 22.47 -7.33
N PRO A 20 -7.82 23.59 -7.17
CA PRO A 20 -7.76 24.40 -5.96
C PRO A 20 -8.20 23.60 -4.72
N LYS A 21 -7.48 23.78 -3.60
CA LYS A 21 -7.78 23.06 -2.34
C LYS A 21 -9.24 23.22 -1.88
N MET A 22 -9.89 24.33 -2.22
CA MET A 22 -11.28 24.60 -1.89
C MET A 22 -12.31 23.69 -2.59
N LEU A 23 -11.89 22.97 -3.65
CA LEU A 23 -12.74 22.02 -4.37
C LEU A 23 -12.71 20.61 -3.76
N PHE A 24 -11.87 20.38 -2.76
CA PHE A 24 -11.84 19.11 -2.05
C PHE A 24 -12.84 19.13 -0.90
N SER A 25 -13.62 18.06 -0.78
CA SER A 25 -14.34 17.73 0.44
C SER A 25 -13.43 16.86 1.31
N PHE A 26 -13.44 17.13 2.61
CA PHE A 26 -12.70 16.35 3.59
C PHE A 26 -13.70 15.71 4.52
N GLU A 27 -13.73 14.39 4.55
CA GLU A 27 -14.42 13.64 5.58
C GLU A 27 -13.44 13.27 6.68
N ARG A 28 -13.81 13.54 7.92
CA ARG A 28 -13.03 13.16 9.10
C ARG A 28 -13.69 11.99 9.79
N TYR A 29 -12.88 11.01 10.13
CA TYR A 29 -13.33 9.92 10.98
C TYR A 29 -13.35 10.36 12.44
N GLU A 30 -14.51 10.26 13.07
CA GLU A 30 -14.72 10.52 14.51
C GLU A 30 -14.84 9.20 15.26
N ASP A 31 -13.80 8.38 15.25
CA ASP A 31 -13.80 7.07 15.93
C ASP A 31 -13.10 7.09 17.29
N CYS A 32 -12.67 8.25 17.78
CA CYS A 32 -11.93 8.44 19.03
C CYS A 32 -10.64 7.60 19.16
N LYS A 33 -10.18 6.96 18.07
CA LYS A 33 -8.94 6.18 18.05
C LYS A 33 -7.78 7.07 17.62
N GLU A 34 -6.77 7.19 18.47
CA GLU A 34 -5.56 7.96 18.17
C GLU A 34 -4.50 7.11 17.50
N LEU A 35 -3.94 7.63 16.41
CA LEU A 35 -2.73 7.06 15.80
C LEU A 35 -1.51 7.48 16.61
N LYS A 36 -0.69 6.52 16.98
CA LYS A 36 0.54 6.77 17.71
C LYS A 36 1.70 7.01 16.75
N PRO A 37 2.67 7.87 17.10
CA PRO A 37 3.85 8.05 16.27
C PRO A 37 4.60 6.74 16.04
N VAL A 38 5.05 6.51 14.81
CA VAL A 38 5.97 5.43 14.43
C VAL A 38 7.20 6.01 13.77
N LYS A 39 8.31 5.29 13.81
CA LYS A 39 9.54 5.71 13.13
C LYS A 39 9.30 5.89 11.64
N SER A 40 9.90 6.91 11.05
CA SER A 40 9.77 7.21 9.62
C SER A 40 10.22 6.05 8.71
N ALA A 41 11.17 5.24 9.16
CA ALA A 41 11.61 4.03 8.46
C ALA A 41 10.48 2.97 8.32
N LEU A 42 9.48 2.98 9.21
CA LEU A 42 8.35 2.05 9.18
C LEU A 42 7.13 2.61 8.42
N ALA A 43 7.17 3.86 7.97
CA ALA A 43 6.01 4.50 7.32
C ALA A 43 5.57 3.79 6.02
N SER A 44 6.52 3.31 5.22
CA SER A 44 6.22 2.54 4.01
C SER A 44 5.61 1.18 4.34
N ILE A 45 6.14 0.51 5.36
CA ILE A 45 5.60 -0.76 5.86
C ILE A 45 4.15 -0.57 6.34
N GLN A 46 3.88 0.50 7.11
CA GLN A 46 2.53 0.83 7.56
C GLN A 46 1.57 1.01 6.38
N GLY A 47 1.97 1.80 5.37
CA GLY A 47 1.13 2.04 4.19
C GLY A 47 0.81 0.77 3.42
N LEU A 48 1.82 -0.04 3.10
CA LEU A 48 1.64 -1.32 2.39
C LEU A 48 0.82 -2.32 3.21
N ALA A 49 1.05 -2.39 4.52
CA ALA A 49 0.31 -3.30 5.40
C ALA A 49 -1.18 -2.96 5.45
N VAL A 50 -1.53 -1.67 5.53
CA VAL A 50 -2.93 -1.20 5.48
C VAL A 50 -3.58 -1.55 4.14
N ASP A 51 -2.92 -1.26 3.02
CA ASP A 51 -3.42 -1.57 1.68
C ASP A 51 -3.67 -3.07 1.50
N TYR A 52 -2.66 -3.91 1.76
CA TYR A 52 -2.76 -5.35 1.50
C TYR A 52 -3.71 -6.06 2.45
N LEU A 53 -3.75 -5.67 3.72
CA LEU A 53 -4.71 -6.21 4.67
C LEU A 53 -6.15 -5.82 4.29
N SER A 54 -6.37 -4.59 3.83
CA SER A 54 -7.67 -4.14 3.33
C SER A 54 -8.10 -4.94 2.09
N ARG A 55 -7.21 -5.13 1.12
CA ARG A 55 -7.48 -5.97 -0.07
C ARG A 55 -7.85 -7.40 0.30
N PHE A 56 -7.08 -8.00 1.22
CA PHE A 56 -7.37 -9.35 1.69
C PHE A 56 -8.74 -9.45 2.34
N ILE A 57 -9.09 -8.53 3.23
CA ILE A 57 -10.40 -8.55 3.92
C ILE A 57 -11.57 -8.37 2.94
N LEU A 58 -11.39 -7.56 1.90
CA LEU A 58 -12.41 -7.33 0.88
C LEU A 58 -12.56 -8.49 -0.10
N SER A 59 -11.45 -9.08 -0.54
CA SER A 59 -11.45 -10.11 -1.59
C SER A 59 -11.50 -11.54 -1.06
N GLY A 60 -10.99 -11.78 0.15
CA GLY A 60 -10.72 -13.12 0.68
C GLY A 60 -9.53 -13.83 0.03
N ASP A 61 -8.88 -13.23 -0.95
CA ASP A 61 -7.77 -13.82 -1.71
C ASP A 61 -6.41 -13.33 -1.21
N LYS A 62 -5.76 -14.16 -0.37
CA LYS A 62 -4.42 -13.87 0.15
C LYS A 62 -3.36 -13.78 -0.94
N MET A 63 -3.38 -14.72 -1.89
CA MET A 63 -2.35 -14.80 -2.92
C MET A 63 -2.36 -13.57 -3.82
N LYS A 64 -3.55 -13.13 -4.21
CA LYS A 64 -3.72 -11.90 -4.99
C LYS A 64 -3.31 -10.67 -4.17
N SER A 65 -3.77 -10.56 -2.93
CA SER A 65 -3.54 -9.37 -2.09
C SER A 65 -2.06 -9.15 -1.74
N PHE A 66 -1.29 -10.24 -1.57
CA PHE A 66 0.13 -10.20 -1.21
C PHE A 66 1.08 -10.59 -2.36
N ASN A 67 0.60 -10.57 -3.60
CA ASN A 67 1.36 -11.02 -4.77
C ASN A 67 2.73 -10.31 -4.91
N ILE A 68 2.81 -9.01 -4.67
CA ILE A 68 4.08 -8.27 -4.76
C ILE A 68 5.09 -8.74 -3.71
N SER A 69 4.64 -8.98 -2.49
CA SER A 69 5.50 -9.54 -1.43
C SER A 69 5.99 -10.95 -1.78
N LEU A 70 5.14 -11.79 -2.37
CA LEU A 70 5.52 -13.12 -2.85
C LEU A 70 6.57 -13.04 -3.97
N LEU A 71 6.38 -12.14 -4.95
CA LEU A 71 7.38 -11.88 -5.98
C LEU A 71 8.69 -11.35 -5.40
N GLY A 72 8.62 -10.53 -4.36
CA GLY A 72 9.77 -10.03 -3.63
C GLY A 72 10.54 -11.15 -2.94
N ALA A 73 9.83 -12.05 -2.25
CA ALA A 73 10.42 -13.22 -1.62
C ALA A 73 11.09 -14.16 -2.65
N ALA A 74 10.41 -14.45 -3.76
CA ALA A 74 10.97 -15.26 -4.84
C ALA A 74 12.26 -14.63 -5.42
N LYS A 75 12.32 -13.29 -5.54
CA LYS A 75 13.52 -12.60 -5.98
C LYS A 75 14.67 -12.66 -4.97
N VAL A 76 14.36 -12.68 -3.67
CA VAL A 76 15.34 -12.92 -2.60
C VAL A 76 15.90 -14.35 -2.75
N ASP A 77 15.02 -15.34 -2.87
CA ASP A 77 15.38 -16.74 -3.02
C ASP A 77 16.25 -16.99 -4.27
N GLU A 78 15.92 -16.36 -5.40
CA GLU A 78 16.69 -16.45 -6.64
C GLU A 78 18.15 -16.04 -6.43
N VAL A 79 18.39 -14.96 -5.71
CA VAL A 79 19.75 -14.42 -5.50
C VAL A 79 20.54 -15.19 -4.45
N TYR A 80 19.88 -15.69 -3.41
CA TYR A 80 20.53 -16.47 -2.36
C TYR A 80 20.51 -17.99 -2.61
N GLU A 81 20.01 -18.42 -3.78
CA GLU A 81 19.87 -19.83 -4.17
C GLU A 81 19.17 -20.67 -3.09
N SER A 82 18.07 -20.13 -2.54
CA SER A 82 17.29 -20.74 -1.46
C SER A 82 15.80 -20.75 -1.80
N ASP A 83 14.99 -21.29 -0.88
CA ASP A 83 13.52 -21.18 -0.92
C ASP A 83 12.96 -20.68 0.43
N GLU A 84 13.83 -20.18 1.29
CA GLU A 84 13.51 -19.80 2.67
C GLU A 84 12.62 -18.56 2.74
N ALA A 85 12.86 -17.56 1.91
CA ALA A 85 12.07 -16.32 1.90
C ALA A 85 10.62 -16.60 1.47
N THR A 86 10.43 -17.39 0.41
CA THR A 86 9.10 -17.80 -0.06
C THR A 86 8.39 -18.65 0.97
N LYS A 87 9.06 -19.62 1.58
CA LYS A 87 8.49 -20.44 2.66
C LYS A 87 8.08 -19.59 3.86
N ASN A 88 8.91 -18.63 4.24
CA ASN A 88 8.59 -17.72 5.34
C ASN A 88 7.34 -16.90 5.04
N VAL A 89 7.23 -16.27 3.86
CA VAL A 89 6.02 -15.51 3.47
C VAL A 89 4.79 -16.41 3.49
N LEU A 90 4.85 -17.62 2.94
CA LEU A 90 3.72 -18.55 2.94
C LEU A 90 3.30 -18.94 4.36
N SER A 91 4.26 -19.23 5.24
CA SER A 91 3.98 -19.51 6.66
C SER A 91 3.33 -18.32 7.37
N LEU A 92 3.82 -17.10 7.15
CA LEU A 92 3.22 -15.88 7.73
C LEU A 92 1.79 -15.68 7.22
N LEU A 93 1.52 -15.96 5.93
CA LEU A 93 0.20 -15.85 5.32
C LEU A 93 -0.83 -16.80 5.94
N GLU A 94 -0.43 -17.97 6.44
CA GLU A 94 -1.33 -18.88 7.16
C GLU A 94 -1.98 -18.19 8.36
N HIS A 95 -1.22 -17.34 9.06
CA HIS A 95 -1.65 -16.60 10.25
C HIS A 95 -2.34 -15.26 9.96
N VAL A 96 -2.49 -14.87 8.70
CA VAL A 96 -3.29 -13.70 8.32
C VAL A 96 -4.73 -14.14 8.14
N THR A 97 -5.58 -13.92 9.15
CA THR A 97 -6.93 -14.48 9.22
C THR A 97 -8.05 -13.41 9.18
N GLY A 98 -7.70 -12.13 9.25
CA GLY A 98 -8.65 -11.02 9.26
C GLY A 98 -8.12 -9.80 10.01
N LEU A 99 -9.01 -8.91 10.45
CA LEU A 99 -8.65 -7.69 11.17
C LEU A 99 -8.36 -7.99 12.65
N ASN A 100 -7.17 -8.49 12.94
CA ASN A 100 -6.70 -8.79 14.29
C ASN A 100 -5.19 -8.52 14.41
N ARG A 101 -4.70 -8.47 15.67
CA ARG A 101 -3.30 -8.12 15.96
C ARG A 101 -2.30 -9.10 15.35
N GLU A 102 -2.59 -10.40 15.36
CA GLU A 102 -1.72 -11.42 14.78
C GLU A 102 -1.56 -11.19 13.27
N SER A 103 -2.68 -10.95 12.57
CA SER A 103 -2.65 -10.59 11.16
C SER A 103 -1.85 -9.31 10.89
N ALA A 104 -2.01 -8.26 11.70
CA ALA A 104 -1.27 -7.01 11.52
C ALA A 104 0.25 -7.24 11.67
N ILE A 105 0.68 -8.02 12.66
CA ILE A 105 2.10 -8.38 12.86
C ILE A 105 2.64 -9.13 11.64
N ASN A 106 1.92 -10.16 11.18
CA ASN A 106 2.38 -10.98 10.07
C ASN A 106 2.39 -10.21 8.76
N VAL A 107 1.39 -9.37 8.51
CA VAL A 107 1.35 -8.52 7.32
C VAL A 107 2.52 -7.53 7.30
N CYS A 108 2.85 -6.88 8.42
CA CYS A 108 4.02 -6.00 8.50
C CYS A 108 5.33 -6.72 8.16
N LYS A 109 5.47 -8.00 8.55
CA LYS A 109 6.63 -8.83 8.18
C LYS A 109 6.62 -9.20 6.70
N ILE A 110 5.47 -9.57 6.16
CA ILE A 110 5.30 -9.95 4.76
C ILE A 110 5.67 -8.80 3.82
N VAL A 111 5.18 -7.59 4.08
CA VAL A 111 5.42 -6.44 3.20
C VAL A 111 6.88 -5.94 3.18
N CYS A 112 7.75 -6.41 4.08
CA CYS A 112 9.18 -6.16 3.98
C CYS A 112 9.76 -6.65 2.64
N TYR A 113 9.24 -7.75 2.12
CA TYR A 113 9.70 -8.32 0.85
C TYR A 113 9.35 -7.47 -0.38
N ASP A 114 8.37 -6.57 -0.28
CA ASP A 114 8.03 -5.64 -1.37
C ASP A 114 9.23 -4.81 -1.83
N THR A 115 10.09 -4.42 -0.89
CA THR A 115 11.29 -3.64 -1.18
C THR A 115 12.23 -4.38 -2.14
N ALA A 116 12.38 -5.70 -1.97
CA ALA A 116 13.19 -6.52 -2.87
C ALA A 116 12.66 -6.48 -4.31
N TYR A 117 11.34 -6.50 -4.48
CA TYR A 117 10.70 -6.43 -5.80
C TYR A 117 10.75 -5.01 -6.40
N ARG A 118 10.31 -4.00 -5.65
CA ARG A 118 10.09 -2.63 -6.14
C ARG A 118 11.37 -1.81 -6.25
N ALA A 119 12.26 -1.92 -5.28
CA ALA A 119 13.48 -1.10 -5.18
C ALA A 119 14.79 -1.90 -5.40
N GLY A 120 14.69 -3.21 -5.34
CA GLY A 120 15.84 -4.11 -5.48
C GLY A 120 16.47 -4.51 -4.15
N LEU A 121 17.25 -5.60 -4.20
CA LEU A 121 17.85 -6.23 -3.02
C LEU A 121 18.79 -5.33 -2.22
N LYS A 122 19.40 -4.34 -2.86
CA LYS A 122 20.26 -3.36 -2.16
C LYS A 122 19.54 -2.63 -1.03
N TYR A 123 18.24 -2.46 -1.15
CA TYR A 123 17.42 -1.73 -0.19
C TYR A 123 16.52 -2.66 0.65
N TYR A 124 16.57 -3.96 0.37
CA TYR A 124 15.82 -4.96 1.12
C TYR A 124 16.43 -5.14 2.50
N GLN A 125 15.55 -5.20 3.48
CA GLN A 125 15.85 -5.58 4.85
C GLN A 125 14.87 -6.68 5.25
N SER A 126 15.39 -7.78 5.77
CA SER A 126 14.55 -8.92 6.15
C SER A 126 13.62 -8.57 7.31
N PRO A 127 12.51 -9.29 7.47
CA PRO A 127 11.64 -9.12 8.62
C PRO A 127 12.37 -9.27 9.96
N ASP A 128 13.36 -10.15 10.06
CA ASP A 128 14.11 -10.41 11.30
C ASP A 128 15.10 -9.30 11.65
N GLU A 129 15.57 -8.57 10.64
CA GLU A 129 16.44 -7.40 10.81
C GLU A 129 15.64 -6.11 11.06
N THR A 130 14.34 -6.14 10.82
CA THR A 130 13.46 -4.96 10.96
C THR A 130 13.00 -4.81 12.40
N SER A 131 13.33 -3.67 13.01
CA SER A 131 12.89 -3.33 14.38
C SER A 131 11.47 -2.79 14.36
N PHE A 132 10.48 -3.65 14.51
CA PHE A 132 9.07 -3.28 14.61
C PHE A 132 8.74 -2.67 15.98
N GLU A 133 7.71 -1.82 15.99
CA GLU A 133 7.16 -1.18 17.19
C GLU A 133 5.68 -1.59 17.36
N ASP A 134 5.23 -1.75 18.61
CA ASP A 134 3.83 -2.09 18.90
C ASP A 134 2.83 -1.07 18.34
N ASN A 135 3.20 0.20 18.35
CA ASN A 135 2.41 1.28 17.77
C ASN A 135 2.14 1.07 16.27
N LEU A 136 3.07 0.46 15.53
CA LEU A 136 2.87 0.16 14.11
C LEU A 136 1.69 -0.78 13.91
N PHE A 137 1.63 -1.85 14.68
CA PHE A 137 0.58 -2.87 14.57
C PHE A 137 -0.79 -2.32 14.96
N ASP A 138 -0.84 -1.51 16.03
CA ASP A 138 -2.06 -0.83 16.46
C ASP A 138 -2.55 0.14 15.39
N ASN A 139 -1.66 0.93 14.80
CA ASN A 139 -1.99 1.86 13.72
C ASN A 139 -2.48 1.11 12.46
N VAL A 140 -1.85 0.01 12.09
CA VAL A 140 -2.29 -0.80 10.93
C VAL A 140 -3.73 -1.27 11.13
N LEU A 141 -4.10 -1.73 12.33
CA LEU A 141 -5.48 -2.13 12.61
C LEU A 141 -6.46 -0.96 12.50
N ILE A 142 -6.15 0.17 13.12
CA ILE A 142 -7.01 1.36 13.10
C ILE A 142 -7.19 1.87 11.65
N LEU A 143 -6.09 2.00 10.92
CA LEU A 143 -6.11 2.51 9.55
C LEU A 143 -6.79 1.55 8.58
N THR A 144 -6.60 0.24 8.74
CA THR A 144 -7.32 -0.76 7.94
C THR A 144 -8.83 -0.68 8.19
N GLU A 145 -9.25 -0.58 9.44
CA GLU A 145 -10.68 -0.43 9.77
C GLU A 145 -11.26 0.84 9.13
N ARG A 146 -10.57 1.98 9.23
CA ARG A 146 -10.97 3.24 8.59
C ARG A 146 -11.05 3.10 7.07
N THR A 147 -10.07 2.45 6.46
CA THR A 147 -10.04 2.17 5.02
C THR A 147 -11.25 1.34 4.59
N LEU A 148 -11.56 0.26 5.32
CA LEU A 148 -12.70 -0.60 5.00
C LEU A 148 -14.04 0.14 5.11
N ILE A 149 -14.20 1.01 6.11
CA ILE A 149 -15.40 1.83 6.25
C ILE A 149 -15.50 2.81 5.08
N LEU A 150 -14.42 3.54 4.77
CA LEU A 150 -14.36 4.48 3.65
C LEU A 150 -14.70 3.80 2.32
N LEU A 151 -14.10 2.66 2.03
CA LEU A 151 -14.34 1.92 0.79
C LEU A 151 -15.78 1.43 0.69
N LYS A 152 -16.39 1.04 1.81
CA LYS A 152 -17.80 0.67 1.86
C LYS A 152 -18.72 1.85 1.55
N ASP A 153 -18.39 3.03 2.04
CA ASP A 153 -19.19 4.25 1.83
C ASP A 153 -19.06 4.79 0.39
N ILE A 154 -17.90 4.62 -0.23
CA ILE A 154 -17.67 5.04 -1.64
C ILE A 154 -18.45 4.15 -2.61
N GLY A 155 -18.64 2.86 -2.32
CA GLY A 155 -19.41 1.96 -3.16
C GLY A 155 -18.77 0.59 -3.39
N THR A 156 -19.38 -0.18 -4.28
CA THR A 156 -18.90 -1.54 -4.58
C THR A 156 -17.58 -1.50 -5.33
N ILE A 157 -16.54 -2.09 -4.75
CA ILE A 157 -15.26 -2.29 -5.42
C ILE A 157 -15.41 -3.34 -6.51
N ILE A 158 -15.14 -2.97 -7.75
CA ILE A 158 -15.19 -3.86 -8.91
C ILE A 158 -13.81 -4.41 -9.29
N ASN A 159 -12.74 -3.69 -8.89
CA ASN A 159 -11.37 -4.15 -9.06
C ASN A 159 -10.47 -3.55 -7.99
N ASP A 160 -9.45 -4.31 -7.60
CA ASP A 160 -8.42 -3.92 -6.64
C ASP A 160 -7.03 -4.23 -7.21
N GLY A 161 -6.04 -3.37 -6.90
CA GLY A 161 -4.67 -3.55 -7.36
C GLY A 161 -4.54 -3.59 -8.88
N LEU A 162 -5.30 -2.78 -9.60
CA LEU A 162 -5.24 -2.71 -11.05
C LEU A 162 -3.93 -2.06 -11.50
N THR A 163 -3.09 -2.86 -12.16
CA THR A 163 -1.87 -2.38 -12.80
C THR A 163 -2.04 -2.44 -14.32
N PHE A 164 -1.64 -1.39 -15.02
CA PHE A 164 -1.64 -1.35 -16.47
C PHE A 164 -0.23 -1.01 -16.99
N GLU A 165 0.31 -1.94 -17.75
CA GLU A 165 1.58 -1.80 -18.45
C GLU A 165 1.34 -1.68 -19.95
N GLY A 166 2.28 -1.05 -20.65
CA GLY A 166 2.19 -0.82 -22.08
C GLY A 166 1.40 0.41 -22.49
N GLY A 167 0.86 1.13 -21.52
CA GLY A 167 0.28 2.46 -21.66
C GLY A 167 -0.96 2.53 -22.53
N TYR A 168 -2.00 3.13 -22.03
CA TYR A 168 -3.20 3.44 -22.83
C TYR A 168 -3.06 4.72 -23.65
N THR A 169 -1.91 5.38 -23.56
CA THR A 169 -1.61 6.61 -24.30
C THR A 169 -0.21 6.59 -24.89
N LYS A 170 0.05 7.46 -25.87
CA LYS A 170 1.40 7.65 -26.44
C LYS A 170 2.42 8.23 -25.45
N LEU A 171 1.96 8.74 -24.32
CA LEU A 171 2.78 9.50 -23.36
C LEU A 171 3.12 8.72 -22.10
N VAL A 172 2.32 7.70 -21.74
CA VAL A 172 2.40 6.95 -20.50
C VAL A 172 2.45 5.47 -20.79
N SER A 173 3.42 4.76 -20.20
CA SER A 173 3.65 3.33 -20.41
C SER A 173 3.13 2.45 -19.27
N SER A 174 2.96 2.99 -18.08
CA SER A 174 2.49 2.22 -16.92
C SER A 174 1.82 3.12 -15.88
N GLY A 175 0.95 2.55 -15.10
CA GLY A 175 0.29 3.17 -13.97
C GLY A 175 -0.41 2.11 -13.12
N ASP A 176 -0.78 2.46 -11.91
CA ASP A 176 -1.50 1.62 -10.97
C ASP A 176 -2.60 2.41 -10.26
N ILE A 177 -3.60 1.68 -9.79
CA ILE A 177 -4.73 2.19 -9.03
C ILE A 177 -5.00 1.19 -7.91
N ASP A 178 -5.24 1.67 -6.69
CA ASP A 178 -5.48 0.78 -5.57
C ASP A 178 -6.88 0.14 -5.66
N TYR A 179 -7.91 0.95 -5.95
CA TYR A 179 -9.27 0.42 -6.07
C TYR A 179 -10.06 1.15 -7.17
N LEU A 180 -11.01 0.44 -7.76
CA LEU A 180 -11.93 0.94 -8.77
C LEU A 180 -13.36 0.57 -8.38
N THR A 181 -14.27 1.54 -8.41
CA THR A 181 -15.71 1.35 -8.40
C THR A 181 -16.29 1.57 -9.81
N VAL A 182 -17.60 1.61 -9.95
CA VAL A 182 -18.26 1.87 -11.24
C VAL A 182 -17.89 3.25 -11.79
N ASP A 183 -17.66 4.23 -10.91
CA ASP A 183 -17.50 5.64 -11.28
C ASP A 183 -16.33 6.35 -10.57
N THR A 184 -15.61 5.66 -9.70
CA THR A 184 -14.56 6.28 -8.87
C THR A 184 -13.25 5.49 -8.95
N LEU A 185 -12.15 6.22 -9.16
CA LEU A 185 -10.77 5.74 -9.00
C LEU A 185 -10.27 6.14 -7.62
N ILE A 186 -9.71 5.19 -6.87
CA ILE A 186 -9.26 5.41 -5.50
C ILE A 186 -7.77 5.08 -5.41
N ASP A 187 -6.99 6.05 -4.95
CA ASP A 187 -5.58 5.89 -4.59
C ASP A 187 -5.46 6.08 -3.07
N LEU A 188 -5.09 5.02 -2.36
CA LEU A 188 -5.01 5.01 -0.91
C LEU A 188 -3.63 5.51 -0.46
N LYS A 189 -3.63 6.58 0.32
CA LYS A 189 -2.40 7.11 0.90
C LYS A 189 -2.50 7.16 2.43
N VAL A 190 -1.55 6.50 3.09
CA VAL A 190 -1.36 6.60 4.53
C VAL A 190 -0.28 7.63 4.80
N SER A 191 -0.65 8.76 5.38
CA SER A 191 0.26 9.87 5.69
C SER A 191 0.04 10.33 7.13
N LYS A 192 1.13 10.75 7.78
CA LYS A 192 1.09 11.43 9.08
C LYS A 192 0.80 12.93 8.95
N ASP A 193 1.01 13.47 7.77
CA ASP A 193 0.85 14.89 7.49
C ASP A 193 -0.53 15.15 6.86
N ASP A 194 -1.03 16.36 7.06
CA ASP A 194 -2.26 16.80 6.40
C ASP A 194 -2.14 16.70 4.86
N PHE A 195 -3.27 16.43 4.22
CA PHE A 195 -3.39 16.41 2.79
C PHE A 195 -2.80 17.68 2.16
N SER A 196 -1.86 17.54 1.27
CA SER A 196 -1.31 18.64 0.49
C SER A 196 -1.50 18.38 -1.00
N THR A 197 -1.93 19.40 -1.74
CA THR A 197 -2.12 19.35 -3.19
C THR A 197 -0.85 18.97 -3.94
N LYS A 198 0.32 19.22 -3.36
CA LYS A 198 1.61 18.90 -3.95
C LYS A 198 1.87 17.39 -4.04
N TRP A 199 1.38 16.60 -3.08
CA TRP A 199 1.62 15.14 -2.99
C TRP A 199 0.43 14.31 -3.47
N SER A 200 -0.77 14.86 -3.42
CA SER A 200 -2.00 14.12 -3.67
C SER A 200 -2.56 14.28 -5.07
N LEU A 201 -1.99 15.19 -5.86
CA LEU A 201 -2.38 15.46 -7.25
C LEU A 201 -1.17 15.38 -8.20
N GLN A 202 -0.12 14.69 -7.78
CA GLN A 202 1.00 14.38 -8.68
C GLN A 202 0.64 13.27 -9.60
#